data_74629635fa6d7d0ceb531f49097e1a90
#
_entry.id   74629635fa6d7d0ceb531f49097e1a90
#
_cell.length_a   1.000
_cell.length_b   1.000
_cell.length_c   1.000
_cell.angle_alpha   90.00
_cell.angle_beta   90.00
_cell.angle_gamma   90.00
#
_symmetry.space_group_name_H-M   'P 1'
#
loop_
_entity.id
_entity.type
_entity.pdbx_description
1 polymer ?
#
loop_
_entity_poly.entity_id
_entity_poly.type
_entity_poly.pdbx_seq_one_letter_code
_entity_poly.pdbx_strand_id
1 'polypeptide(L)'
;MDTSGGSLRDRPNRLLSCGVQYWFCVFFASYLLLLGPKGLEEISAVKILILYVSALALVLLLAVLIAVSLIRRPVPRRFRDCLAPRALRNPANLFACAYLVFVLISALLSPWRRMALFSTENRENAFTEFLYVLCFVLISLWGKPTKTILYVVYGATGLFCLVILLHLLGLNPFGLYGAGKNFYSPVKGGRTKIFIGTVGNVDLVSAVFSLLLPICLVGGLTARGWRKLIGLTLAAVCAVEMVKIRVLAGLVGVAAGGVLSAWILAPFRRKTKLYLLLGLGLAGAAGLAVLWGFDLKPKPLHELHEILHGRFSDKFGTGRFFIWRQMLERVPGRLLFGTGPDTVRQTGLDPFTRYNAAGQLVAVGRLSNAHCLPLQILYCNGLLSLLAWLGMVGSVLVPWALRKNKSRASAAIGAGIICFLTNMLFCITSVIIMPFFWCFLGLLNGEQINKDMPPE
;
A
#
# COMPACT_ATOMS: atom_id res chain seq x y z
N MET A 1 48.74 4.31 -5.05
CA MET A 1 48.14 5.61 -4.62
C MET A 1 47.00 5.94 -5.60
N ASP A 2 45.83 5.45 -5.32
CA ASP A 2 44.64 5.64 -6.18
C ASP A 2 43.69 6.61 -5.50
N THR A 3 43.84 7.87 -5.88
CA THR A 3 43.02 8.96 -5.38
C THR A 3 41.69 8.95 -6.12
N SER A 4 40.73 8.17 -5.62
CA SER A 4 39.33 8.24 -6.04
C SER A 4 38.72 9.60 -5.65
N GLY A 5 39.03 10.61 -6.43
CA GLY A 5 38.43 11.94 -6.35
C GLY A 5 36.96 11.91 -6.72
N GLY A 6 36.12 11.42 -5.83
CA GLY A 6 34.66 11.67 -5.91
C GLY A 6 34.47 13.18 -5.93
N SER A 7 34.02 13.73 -7.08
CA SER A 7 33.98 15.17 -7.32
C SER A 7 33.19 15.85 -6.20
N LEU A 8 33.75 16.92 -5.66
CA LEU A 8 33.16 17.79 -4.63
C LEU A 8 31.75 18.34 -5.05
N ARG A 9 31.35 18.15 -6.32
CA ARG A 9 30.05 18.50 -6.89
C ARG A 9 28.88 17.61 -6.43
N ASP A 10 29.13 16.36 -5.96
CA ASP A 10 28.07 15.39 -5.63
C ASP A 10 27.71 15.37 -4.14
N ARG A 11 28.42 16.11 -3.27
CA ARG A 11 28.19 16.10 -1.81
C ARG A 11 26.80 16.57 -1.34
N PRO A 12 26.17 17.64 -1.89
CA PRO A 12 24.85 18.09 -1.46
C PRO A 12 23.76 17.05 -1.73
N ASN A 13 23.80 16.39 -2.90
CA ASN A 13 22.81 15.36 -3.25
C ASN A 13 22.95 14.12 -2.36
N ARG A 14 24.15 13.78 -1.92
CA ARG A 14 24.36 12.68 -0.97
C ARG A 14 23.78 12.99 0.40
N LEU A 15 23.96 14.19 0.94
CA LEU A 15 23.40 14.60 2.23
C LEU A 15 21.86 14.51 2.22
N LEU A 16 21.23 15.05 1.17
CA LEU A 16 19.78 15.00 1.02
C LEU A 16 19.28 13.56 0.86
N SER A 17 19.98 12.74 0.06
CA SER A 17 19.64 11.32 -0.11
C SER A 17 19.77 10.54 1.21
N CYS A 18 20.84 10.75 1.96
CA CYS A 18 21.00 10.16 3.30
C CYS A 18 19.91 10.64 4.25
N GLY A 19 19.60 11.95 4.26
CA GLY A 19 18.53 12.50 5.09
C GLY A 19 17.17 11.83 4.81
N VAL A 20 16.78 11.72 3.54
CA VAL A 20 15.53 11.03 3.13
C VAL A 20 15.57 9.54 3.53
N GLN A 21 16.70 8.88 3.36
CA GLN A 21 16.85 7.47 3.72
C GLN A 21 16.67 7.25 5.24
N TYR A 22 17.34 8.05 6.08
CA TYR A 22 17.20 7.95 7.54
C TYR A 22 15.80 8.31 7.98
N TRP A 23 15.22 9.37 7.43
CA TRP A 23 13.85 9.73 7.69
C TRP A 23 12.88 8.58 7.35
N PHE A 24 13.02 7.97 6.16
CA PHE A 24 12.19 6.84 5.77
C PHE A 24 12.33 5.66 6.74
N CYS A 25 13.54 5.34 7.18
CA CYS A 25 13.79 4.26 8.13
C CYS A 25 13.07 4.50 9.47
N VAL A 26 13.18 5.72 10.00
CA VAL A 26 12.50 6.11 11.25
C VAL A 26 11.00 6.12 11.05
N PHE A 27 10.51 6.75 9.97
CA PHE A 27 9.09 6.79 9.64
C PHE A 27 8.51 5.39 9.51
N PHE A 28 9.10 4.52 8.70
CA PHE A 28 8.58 3.18 8.45
C PHE A 28 8.49 2.35 9.73
N ALA A 29 9.54 2.32 10.53
CA ALA A 29 9.57 1.55 11.78
C ALA A 29 8.56 2.11 12.79
N SER A 30 8.54 3.43 13.02
CA SER A 30 7.61 4.05 13.95
C SER A 30 6.15 3.90 13.49
N TYR A 31 5.89 4.12 12.20
CA TYR A 31 4.54 4.02 11.65
C TYR A 31 3.98 2.60 11.70
N LEU A 32 4.81 1.59 11.45
CA LEU A 32 4.40 0.19 11.56
C LEU A 32 4.16 -0.22 13.02
N LEU A 33 5.07 0.15 13.94
CA LEU A 33 5.14 -0.46 15.26
C LEU A 33 4.49 0.35 16.38
N LEU A 34 4.49 1.69 16.32
CA LEU A 34 4.02 2.51 17.43
C LEU A 34 2.50 2.60 17.50
N LEU A 35 2.00 2.54 18.72
CA LEU A 35 0.62 2.75 19.12
C LEU A 35 0.57 3.74 20.29
N GLY A 36 -0.59 4.34 20.52
CA GLY A 36 -0.84 5.20 21.66
C GLY A 36 -1.13 4.42 22.95
N PRO A 37 -1.25 5.12 24.08
CA PRO A 37 -1.48 4.51 25.39
C PRO A 37 -2.80 3.74 25.49
N LYS A 38 -3.81 4.07 24.67
CA LYS A 38 -5.07 3.32 24.60
C LYS A 38 -5.07 2.21 23.54
N GLY A 39 -3.87 1.85 23.02
CA GLY A 39 -3.68 0.77 22.09
C GLY A 39 -4.51 0.94 20.81
N LEU A 40 -5.34 -0.05 20.51
CA LEU A 40 -6.11 -0.09 19.25
C LEU A 40 -7.32 0.84 19.23
N GLU A 41 -7.78 1.36 20.36
CA GLU A 41 -8.92 2.29 20.42
C GLU A 41 -8.59 3.64 19.75
N GLU A 42 -7.32 4.05 19.76
CA GLU A 42 -6.84 5.31 19.19
C GLU A 42 -5.97 5.13 17.95
N ILE A 43 -5.91 3.94 17.37
CA ILE A 43 -4.93 3.60 16.35
C ILE A 43 -4.91 4.58 15.18
N SER A 44 -6.07 4.94 14.63
CA SER A 44 -6.15 5.87 13.49
C SER A 44 -5.72 7.29 13.89
N ALA A 45 -5.99 7.72 15.13
CA ALA A 45 -5.57 9.02 15.63
C ALA A 45 -4.06 9.09 15.81
N VAL A 46 -3.46 8.03 16.36
CA VAL A 46 -2.00 7.96 16.54
C VAL A 46 -1.27 7.86 15.20
N LYS A 47 -1.76 7.02 14.28
CA LYS A 47 -1.15 6.87 12.96
C LYS A 47 -1.19 8.18 12.16
N ILE A 48 -2.32 8.91 12.19
CA ILE A 48 -2.38 10.21 11.51
C ILE A 48 -1.45 11.24 12.16
N LEU A 49 -1.31 11.24 13.49
CA LEU A 49 -0.37 12.12 14.19
C LEU A 49 1.08 11.79 13.79
N ILE A 50 1.46 10.51 13.76
CA ILE A 50 2.80 10.10 13.30
C ILE A 50 3.01 10.56 11.85
N LEU A 51 2.02 10.45 10.97
CA LEU A 51 2.12 10.94 9.60
C LEU A 51 2.35 12.45 9.55
N TYR A 52 1.59 13.24 10.32
CA TYR A 52 1.71 14.71 10.35
C TYR A 52 3.09 15.13 10.84
N VAL A 53 3.51 14.59 11.98
CA VAL A 53 4.84 14.88 12.57
C VAL A 53 5.96 14.46 11.63
N SER A 54 5.83 13.28 11.01
CA SER A 54 6.86 12.77 10.10
C SER A 54 6.92 13.58 8.80
N ALA A 55 5.79 13.98 8.22
CA ALA A 55 5.77 14.83 7.03
C ALA A 55 6.39 16.21 7.33
N LEU A 56 6.04 16.83 8.44
CA LEU A 56 6.65 18.08 8.89
C LEU A 56 8.15 17.90 9.12
N ALA A 57 8.57 16.81 9.79
CA ALA A 57 9.98 16.51 10.03
C ALA A 57 10.75 16.33 8.70
N LEU A 58 10.14 15.71 7.68
CA LEU A 58 10.77 15.57 6.36
C LEU A 58 11.00 16.95 5.71
N VAL A 59 9.99 17.81 5.74
CA VAL A 59 10.09 19.18 5.17
C VAL A 59 11.17 19.97 5.90
N LEU A 60 11.16 19.98 7.23
CA LEU A 60 12.16 20.70 8.04
C LEU A 60 13.57 20.14 7.84
N LEU A 61 13.72 18.83 7.84
CA LEU A 61 15.02 18.18 7.59
C LEU A 61 15.57 18.60 6.22
N LEU A 62 14.76 18.55 5.18
CA LEU A 62 15.19 18.95 3.85
C LEU A 62 15.50 20.43 3.76
N ALA A 63 14.69 21.29 4.38
CA ALA A 63 14.95 22.73 4.44
C ALA A 63 16.30 23.04 5.13
N VAL A 64 16.59 22.39 6.27
CA VAL A 64 17.87 22.54 6.97
C VAL A 64 19.04 22.04 6.11
N LEU A 65 18.92 20.84 5.50
CA LEU A 65 19.99 20.30 4.66
C LEU A 65 20.24 21.14 3.42
N ILE A 66 19.18 21.72 2.84
CA ILE A 66 19.28 22.70 1.74
C ILE A 66 20.01 23.95 2.20
N ALA A 67 19.59 24.55 3.32
CA ALA A 67 20.23 25.76 3.86
C ALA A 67 21.71 25.53 4.16
N VAL A 68 22.06 24.41 4.83
CA VAL A 68 23.47 24.03 5.08
C VAL A 68 24.26 23.87 3.78
N SER A 69 23.64 23.31 2.75
CA SER A 69 24.27 23.13 1.43
C SER A 69 24.53 24.48 0.71
N LEU A 70 23.62 25.44 0.88
CA LEU A 70 23.72 26.78 0.31
C LEU A 70 24.78 27.63 1.03
N ILE A 71 24.85 27.57 2.36
CA ILE A 71 25.85 28.31 3.16
C ILE A 71 27.27 27.82 2.87
N ARG A 72 27.44 26.52 2.67
CA ARG A 72 28.78 25.93 2.46
C ARG A 72 29.35 26.12 1.06
N ARG A 73 28.53 26.36 0.02
CA ARG A 73 28.99 26.57 -1.39
C ARG A 73 27.92 27.20 -2.27
N PRO A 74 28.29 27.90 -3.38
CA PRO A 74 27.35 28.33 -4.40
C PRO A 74 26.64 27.11 -5.00
N VAL A 75 25.34 27.25 -5.22
CA VAL A 75 24.43 26.16 -5.66
C VAL A 75 24.96 25.46 -6.91
N PRO A 76 25.29 24.17 -6.87
CA PRO A 76 25.71 23.42 -8.04
C PRO A 76 24.59 23.41 -9.10
N ARG A 77 24.94 23.43 -10.38
CA ARG A 77 23.96 23.33 -11.48
C ARG A 77 22.97 22.13 -11.27
N ARG A 78 23.47 20.98 -10.77
CA ARG A 78 22.64 19.80 -10.47
C ARG A 78 21.61 20.04 -9.35
N PHE A 79 21.89 20.88 -8.38
CA PHE A 79 20.93 21.23 -7.34
C PHE A 79 19.77 22.07 -7.91
N ARG A 80 20.09 23.05 -8.76
CA ARG A 80 19.07 23.78 -9.54
C ARG A 80 18.26 22.84 -10.43
N ASP A 81 18.89 21.87 -11.06
CA ASP A 81 18.22 20.85 -11.88
C ASP A 81 17.30 19.92 -11.08
N CYS A 82 17.63 19.62 -9.81
CA CYS A 82 16.77 18.83 -8.93
C CYS A 82 15.58 19.65 -8.37
N LEU A 83 15.78 20.93 -8.09
CA LEU A 83 14.73 21.81 -7.55
C LEU A 83 13.80 22.39 -8.62
N ALA A 84 14.25 22.47 -9.88
CA ALA A 84 13.47 23.19 -10.84
C ALA A 84 12.85 22.30 -11.95
N PRO A 85 13.38 22.12 -13.11
CA PRO A 85 12.55 21.61 -14.21
C PRO A 85 12.50 20.09 -14.37
N ARG A 86 13.52 19.34 -13.97
CA ARG A 86 13.55 17.87 -14.19
C ARG A 86 12.63 17.10 -13.27
N ALA A 87 12.54 17.51 -12.01
CA ALA A 87 11.63 16.88 -11.05
C ALA A 87 10.17 17.16 -11.40
N LEU A 88 9.86 18.39 -11.84
CA LEU A 88 8.54 18.77 -12.36
C LEU A 88 8.22 18.11 -13.70
N ARG A 89 9.23 17.77 -14.51
CA ARG A 89 9.05 17.06 -15.79
C ARG A 89 8.96 15.54 -15.65
N ASN A 90 9.21 15.00 -14.45
CA ASN A 90 9.00 13.56 -14.21
C ASN A 90 7.50 13.24 -14.29
N PRO A 91 7.06 12.34 -15.19
CA PRO A 91 5.64 12.06 -15.39
C PRO A 91 4.91 11.62 -14.10
N ALA A 92 5.56 10.82 -13.26
CA ALA A 92 4.94 10.37 -12.02
C ALA A 92 4.67 11.54 -11.05
N ASN A 93 5.59 12.51 -10.94
CA ASN A 93 5.39 13.70 -10.11
C ASN A 93 4.30 14.62 -10.69
N LEU A 94 4.24 14.76 -12.01
CA LEU A 94 3.17 15.53 -12.67
C LEU A 94 1.80 14.89 -12.44
N PHE A 95 1.69 13.59 -12.61
CA PHE A 95 0.43 12.87 -12.33
C PHE A 95 0.06 12.90 -10.85
N ALA A 96 1.02 12.83 -9.93
CA ALA A 96 0.75 12.98 -8.50
C ALA A 96 0.23 14.38 -8.15
N CYS A 97 0.81 15.44 -8.72
CA CYS A 97 0.30 16.80 -8.57
C CYS A 97 -1.09 16.97 -9.21
N ALA A 98 -1.32 16.41 -10.40
CA ALA A 98 -2.64 16.43 -11.04
C ALA A 98 -3.68 15.69 -10.20
N TYR A 99 -3.34 14.52 -9.64
CA TYR A 99 -4.17 13.79 -8.70
C TYR A 99 -4.59 14.68 -7.53
N LEU A 100 -3.62 15.33 -6.87
CA LEU A 100 -3.92 16.23 -5.75
C LEU A 100 -4.84 17.40 -6.15
N VAL A 101 -4.60 18.01 -7.31
CA VAL A 101 -5.45 19.09 -7.82
C VAL A 101 -6.89 18.60 -7.98
N PHE A 102 -7.10 17.42 -8.59
CA PHE A 102 -8.44 16.88 -8.77
C PHE A 102 -9.09 16.46 -7.45
N VAL A 103 -8.33 15.92 -6.49
CA VAL A 103 -8.81 15.65 -5.12
C VAL A 103 -9.26 16.93 -4.42
N LEU A 104 -8.50 18.02 -4.53
CA LEU A 104 -8.87 19.31 -3.96
C LEU A 104 -10.13 19.89 -4.61
N ILE A 105 -10.24 19.82 -5.94
CA ILE A 105 -11.46 20.24 -6.67
C ILE A 105 -12.65 19.38 -6.20
N SER A 106 -12.50 18.06 -6.11
CA SER A 106 -13.52 17.16 -5.59
C SER A 106 -13.98 17.56 -4.18
N ALA A 107 -13.03 17.84 -3.28
CA ALA A 107 -13.33 18.27 -1.92
C ALA A 107 -14.08 19.60 -1.86
N LEU A 108 -13.70 20.57 -2.70
CA LEU A 108 -14.34 21.90 -2.75
C LEU A 108 -15.73 21.86 -3.38
N LEU A 109 -15.96 20.96 -4.33
CA LEU A 109 -17.27 20.75 -4.98
C LEU A 109 -18.19 19.83 -4.16
N SER A 110 -17.66 19.14 -3.15
CA SER A 110 -18.45 18.24 -2.31
C SER A 110 -19.53 18.99 -1.52
N PRO A 111 -20.76 18.45 -1.41
CA PRO A 111 -21.76 18.95 -0.46
C PRO A 111 -21.29 18.89 0.99
N TRP A 112 -20.33 18.01 1.30
CA TRP A 112 -19.76 17.79 2.63
C TRP A 112 -18.31 18.32 2.72
N ARG A 113 -18.05 19.56 2.24
CA ARG A 113 -16.70 20.16 2.10
C ARG A 113 -15.84 20.02 3.34
N ARG A 114 -16.38 20.33 4.53
CA ARG A 114 -15.62 20.24 5.78
C ARG A 114 -15.12 18.80 6.05
N MET A 115 -15.98 17.81 5.78
CA MET A 115 -15.62 16.41 5.94
C MET A 115 -14.63 15.98 4.86
N ALA A 116 -14.87 16.34 3.61
CA ALA A 116 -13.94 16.04 2.52
C ALA A 116 -12.54 16.61 2.75
N LEU A 117 -12.44 17.77 3.40
CA LEU A 117 -11.16 18.39 3.74
C LEU A 117 -10.50 17.79 5.00
N PHE A 118 -11.28 17.45 6.06
CA PHE A 118 -10.76 17.16 7.39
C PHE A 118 -11.51 16.03 8.13
N SER A 119 -12.11 15.06 7.41
CA SER A 119 -12.84 13.94 8.03
C SER A 119 -11.96 13.13 8.99
N THR A 120 -12.60 12.58 10.01
CA THR A 120 -12.00 11.67 10.97
C THR A 120 -12.44 10.21 10.79
N GLU A 121 -13.27 9.90 9.78
CA GLU A 121 -13.80 8.55 9.53
C GLU A 121 -12.66 7.55 9.22
N ASN A 122 -12.29 7.43 7.94
CA ASN A 122 -11.13 6.63 7.52
C ASN A 122 -9.83 7.44 7.53
N ARG A 123 -9.93 8.75 7.76
CA ARG A 123 -8.85 9.75 7.69
C ARG A 123 -8.16 9.81 6.32
N GLU A 124 -8.87 9.45 5.26
CA GLU A 124 -8.44 9.53 3.84
C GLU A 124 -9.00 10.81 3.19
N ASN A 125 -9.01 11.91 3.95
CA ASN A 125 -9.51 13.22 3.52
C ASN A 125 -8.46 13.96 2.65
N ALA A 126 -8.86 15.08 2.03
CA ALA A 126 -7.99 15.83 1.11
C ALA A 126 -6.67 16.31 1.74
N PHE A 127 -6.65 16.63 3.04
CA PHE A 127 -5.43 17.02 3.73
C PHE A 127 -4.47 15.84 3.89
N THR A 128 -4.98 14.65 4.18
CA THR A 128 -4.18 13.42 4.24
C THR A 128 -3.61 13.06 2.86
N GLU A 129 -4.43 13.17 1.81
CA GLU A 129 -3.98 12.95 0.43
C GLU A 129 -2.89 13.96 0.01
N PHE A 130 -3.00 15.21 0.44
CA PHE A 130 -1.93 16.21 0.27
C PHE A 130 -0.61 15.74 0.89
N LEU A 131 -0.65 15.19 2.12
CA LEU A 131 0.55 14.68 2.78
C LEU A 131 1.15 13.46 2.07
N TYR A 132 0.30 12.58 1.51
CA TYR A 132 0.76 11.45 0.71
C TYR A 132 1.53 11.93 -0.53
N VAL A 133 0.94 12.85 -1.28
CA VAL A 133 1.59 13.41 -2.47
C VAL A 133 2.86 14.18 -2.11
N LEU A 134 2.83 14.96 -1.03
CA LEU A 134 4.01 15.69 -0.52
C LEU A 134 5.15 14.71 -0.21
N CYS A 135 4.90 13.68 0.59
CA CYS A 135 5.90 12.66 0.93
C CYS A 135 6.40 11.93 -0.33
N PHE A 136 5.50 11.53 -1.24
CA PHE A 136 5.87 10.89 -2.50
C PHE A 136 6.81 11.77 -3.32
N VAL A 137 6.47 13.03 -3.53
CA VAL A 137 7.29 13.96 -4.33
C VAL A 137 8.63 14.21 -3.65
N LEU A 138 8.65 14.52 -2.35
CA LEU A 138 9.91 14.79 -1.62
C LEU A 138 10.83 13.57 -1.59
N ILE A 139 10.28 12.37 -1.37
CA ILE A 139 11.06 11.13 -1.45
C ILE A 139 11.56 10.90 -2.88
N SER A 140 10.73 11.16 -3.91
CA SER A 140 11.12 11.00 -5.31
C SER A 140 12.30 11.89 -5.72
N LEU A 141 12.45 13.05 -5.10
CA LEU A 141 13.55 13.97 -5.44
C LEU A 141 14.93 13.43 -5.03
N TRP A 142 15.03 12.79 -3.87
CA TRP A 142 16.33 12.41 -3.28
C TRP A 142 16.38 10.97 -2.74
N GLY A 143 15.24 10.29 -2.61
CA GLY A 143 15.18 8.91 -2.14
C GLY A 143 15.54 7.90 -3.21
N LYS A 144 16.01 6.74 -2.80
CA LYS A 144 16.18 5.54 -3.62
C LYS A 144 16.12 4.29 -2.75
N PRO A 145 15.77 3.12 -3.29
CA PRO A 145 15.87 1.85 -2.58
C PRO A 145 17.30 1.52 -2.21
N THR A 146 17.57 1.33 -0.91
CA THR A 146 18.92 0.99 -0.41
C THR A 146 18.90 -0.28 0.43
N LYS A 147 20.08 -0.86 0.66
CA LYS A 147 20.24 -2.02 1.56
C LYS A 147 19.84 -1.68 2.99
N THR A 148 20.14 -0.47 3.45
CA THR A 148 19.77 0.02 4.78
C THR A 148 18.26 0.03 4.97
N ILE A 149 17.52 0.59 4.00
CA ILE A 149 16.05 0.56 4.02
C ILE A 149 15.54 -0.88 4.10
N LEU A 150 16.10 -1.80 3.27
CA LEU A 150 15.68 -3.19 3.28
C LEU A 150 15.89 -3.87 4.64
N TYR A 151 17.01 -3.58 5.32
CA TYR A 151 17.29 -4.15 6.64
C TYR A 151 16.41 -3.58 7.73
N VAL A 152 16.09 -2.29 7.68
CA VAL A 152 15.12 -1.69 8.61
C VAL A 152 13.74 -2.27 8.39
N VAL A 153 13.32 -2.47 7.13
CA VAL A 153 12.07 -3.16 6.81
C VAL A 153 12.07 -4.58 7.38
N TYR A 154 13.16 -5.33 7.28
CA TYR A 154 13.27 -6.67 7.89
C TYR A 154 13.14 -6.61 9.41
N GLY A 155 13.84 -5.71 10.08
CA GLY A 155 13.78 -5.57 11.54
C GLY A 155 12.38 -5.21 12.03
N ALA A 156 11.76 -4.21 11.40
CA ALA A 156 10.39 -3.80 11.72
C ALA A 156 9.37 -4.91 11.42
N THR A 157 9.52 -5.64 10.29
CA THR A 157 8.69 -6.81 9.96
C THR A 157 8.82 -7.89 11.03
N GLY A 158 10.04 -8.20 11.47
CA GLY A 158 10.27 -9.20 12.53
C GLY A 158 9.57 -8.84 13.85
N LEU A 159 9.64 -7.58 14.26
CA LEU A 159 8.96 -7.09 15.45
C LEU A 159 7.42 -7.11 15.27
N PHE A 160 6.93 -6.75 14.09
CA PHE A 160 5.50 -6.81 13.78
C PHE A 160 4.97 -8.26 13.83
N CYS A 161 5.69 -9.20 13.21
CA CYS A 161 5.37 -10.63 13.27
C CYS A 161 5.42 -11.17 14.72
N LEU A 162 6.39 -10.72 15.52
CA LEU A 162 6.45 -11.10 16.93
C LEU A 162 5.20 -10.66 17.70
N VAL A 163 4.73 -9.43 17.49
CA VAL A 163 3.50 -8.94 18.12
C VAL A 163 2.29 -9.78 17.68
N ILE A 164 2.18 -10.11 16.40
CA ILE A 164 1.09 -10.95 15.89
C ILE A 164 1.19 -12.36 16.46
N LEU A 165 2.37 -12.94 16.55
CA LEU A 165 2.59 -14.26 17.15
C LEU A 165 2.18 -14.28 18.62
N LEU A 166 2.51 -13.25 19.40
CA LEU A 166 2.06 -13.11 20.78
C LEU A 166 0.53 -13.09 20.88
N HIS A 167 -0.14 -12.35 20.01
CA HIS A 167 -1.60 -12.33 19.91
C HIS A 167 -2.16 -13.71 19.50
N LEU A 168 -1.51 -14.43 18.58
CA LEU A 168 -1.87 -15.81 18.20
C LEU A 168 -1.82 -16.77 19.39
N LEU A 169 -0.87 -16.58 20.29
CA LEU A 169 -0.73 -17.35 21.53
C LEU A 169 -1.72 -16.90 22.62
N GLY A 170 -2.55 -15.88 22.34
CA GLY A 170 -3.49 -15.31 23.30
C GLY A 170 -2.86 -14.38 24.32
N LEU A 171 -1.61 -13.97 24.08
CA LEU A 171 -0.87 -13.04 24.92
C LEU A 171 -1.11 -11.60 24.43
N ASN A 172 -1.30 -10.67 25.38
CA ASN A 172 -1.46 -9.23 25.08
C ASN A 172 -0.52 -8.40 25.98
N PRO A 173 0.81 -8.61 25.90
CA PRO A 173 1.76 -8.02 26.85
C PRO A 173 1.82 -6.50 26.78
N PHE A 174 1.41 -5.91 25.67
CA PHE A 174 1.43 -4.46 25.46
C PHE A 174 0.07 -3.79 25.69
N GLY A 175 -0.93 -4.53 26.18
CA GLY A 175 -2.28 -4.01 26.42
C GLY A 175 -2.93 -3.39 25.20
N LEU A 176 -2.64 -3.87 23.97
CA LEU A 176 -3.08 -3.26 22.72
C LEU A 176 -4.60 -3.29 22.55
N TYR A 177 -5.29 -4.19 23.22
CA TYR A 177 -6.76 -4.27 23.28
C TYR A 177 -7.21 -4.51 24.71
N GLY A 178 -8.34 -3.93 25.09
CA GLY A 178 -8.89 -4.05 26.44
C GLY A 178 -9.26 -5.48 26.84
N ALA A 179 -9.13 -5.82 28.12
CA ALA A 179 -9.53 -7.11 28.65
C ALA A 179 -11.02 -7.37 28.36
N GLY A 180 -11.31 -8.54 27.78
CA GLY A 180 -12.69 -8.94 27.44
C GLY A 180 -13.26 -8.33 26.17
N LYS A 181 -12.59 -7.42 25.48
CA LYS A 181 -13.03 -6.92 24.19
C LYS A 181 -12.51 -7.80 23.05
N ASN A 182 -13.36 -8.69 22.55
CA ASN A 182 -13.14 -9.38 21.29
C ASN A 182 -13.50 -8.45 20.14
N PHE A 183 -12.54 -7.74 19.57
CA PHE A 183 -12.76 -6.78 18.49
C PHE A 183 -13.39 -7.39 17.23
N TYR A 184 -13.35 -8.71 17.06
CA TYR A 184 -13.86 -9.41 15.87
C TYR A 184 -14.48 -10.77 16.16
N SER A 185 -15.21 -10.95 17.26
CA SER A 185 -16.04 -12.13 17.42
C SER A 185 -17.52 -11.79 17.48
N PRO A 186 -18.26 -11.84 16.35
CA PRO A 186 -19.71 -11.87 16.38
C PRO A 186 -20.26 -13.26 16.78
N VAL A 187 -19.40 -14.26 16.99
CA VAL A 187 -19.83 -15.63 17.31
C VAL A 187 -19.73 -15.85 18.82
N LYS A 188 -20.86 -15.89 19.50
CA LYS A 188 -20.97 -16.36 20.88
C LYS A 188 -20.28 -17.70 21.04
N GLY A 189 -19.30 -17.79 21.93
CA GLY A 189 -18.67 -19.04 22.36
C GLY A 189 -17.34 -19.42 21.73
N GLY A 190 -16.82 -18.69 20.72
CA GLY A 190 -15.51 -18.96 20.15
C GLY A 190 -14.44 -18.03 20.72
N ARG A 191 -13.38 -18.56 21.32
CA ARG A 191 -12.13 -17.82 21.54
C ARG A 191 -11.47 -17.58 20.17
N THR A 192 -11.98 -16.61 19.40
CA THR A 192 -11.30 -16.18 18.19
C THR A 192 -10.06 -15.43 18.62
N LYS A 193 -8.90 -16.04 18.37
CA LYS A 193 -7.61 -15.39 18.54
C LYS A 193 -7.54 -14.19 17.61
N ILE A 194 -7.35 -13.02 18.17
CA ILE A 194 -7.33 -11.77 17.40
C ILE A 194 -5.92 -11.57 16.87
N PHE A 195 -5.77 -11.45 15.54
CA PHE A 195 -4.49 -11.30 14.85
C PHE A 195 -4.36 -9.92 14.22
N ILE A 196 -4.45 -8.87 15.01
CA ILE A 196 -4.52 -7.50 14.47
C ILE A 196 -3.22 -6.71 14.66
N GLY A 197 -2.22 -7.29 15.32
CA GLY A 197 -0.91 -6.67 15.51
C GLY A 197 -1.01 -5.21 15.97
N THR A 198 -0.22 -4.36 15.35
CA THR A 198 -0.22 -2.91 15.56
C THR A 198 -1.03 -2.13 14.52
N VAL A 199 -1.88 -2.82 13.74
CA VAL A 199 -2.65 -2.27 12.60
C VAL A 199 -4.14 -2.23 12.87
N GLY A 200 -4.63 -3.02 13.82
CA GLY A 200 -5.97 -2.92 14.37
C GLY A 200 -7.10 -3.55 13.56
N ASN A 201 -6.86 -4.10 12.36
CA ASN A 201 -7.86 -4.74 11.53
C ASN A 201 -7.22 -5.85 10.70
N VAL A 202 -7.88 -7.01 10.58
CA VAL A 202 -7.36 -8.17 9.83
C VAL A 202 -7.17 -7.90 8.34
N ASP A 203 -8.04 -7.12 7.70
CA ASP A 203 -7.89 -6.73 6.30
C ASP A 203 -6.65 -5.85 6.11
N LEU A 204 -6.40 -4.90 7.04
CA LEU A 204 -5.22 -4.04 7.01
C LEU A 204 -3.93 -4.83 7.31
N VAL A 205 -3.96 -5.80 8.25
CA VAL A 205 -2.82 -6.70 8.49
C VAL A 205 -2.51 -7.50 7.23
N SER A 206 -3.54 -8.01 6.55
CA SER A 206 -3.41 -8.70 5.27
C SER A 206 -2.77 -7.82 4.19
N ALA A 207 -3.13 -6.54 4.11
CA ALA A 207 -2.53 -5.58 3.20
C ALA A 207 -1.06 -5.31 3.53
N VAL A 208 -0.71 -5.16 4.82
CA VAL A 208 0.68 -5.01 5.28
C VAL A 208 1.50 -6.25 4.90
N PHE A 209 0.98 -7.47 5.11
CA PHE A 209 1.69 -8.68 4.70
C PHE A 209 1.78 -8.81 3.18
N SER A 210 0.79 -8.35 2.41
CA SER A 210 0.89 -8.32 0.94
C SER A 210 2.02 -7.42 0.46
N LEU A 211 2.43 -6.43 1.25
CA LEU A 211 3.61 -5.61 0.98
C LEU A 211 4.89 -6.26 1.49
N LEU A 212 4.93 -6.70 2.76
CA LEU A 212 6.15 -7.10 3.46
C LEU A 212 6.64 -8.50 3.07
N LEU A 213 5.74 -9.46 2.87
CA LEU A 213 6.11 -10.83 2.49
C LEU A 213 6.91 -10.86 1.18
N PRO A 214 6.47 -10.22 0.07
CA PRO A 214 7.26 -10.19 -1.16
C PRO A 214 8.57 -9.42 -1.01
N ILE A 215 8.61 -8.35 -0.21
CA ILE A 215 9.86 -7.63 0.09
C ILE A 215 10.86 -8.57 0.77
N CYS A 216 10.43 -9.31 1.78
CA CYS A 216 11.28 -10.26 2.50
C CYS A 216 11.69 -11.44 1.60
N LEU A 217 10.77 -11.99 0.80
CA LEU A 217 11.01 -13.12 -0.09
C LEU A 217 12.02 -12.76 -1.19
N VAL A 218 11.76 -11.73 -1.97
CA VAL A 218 12.61 -11.31 -3.09
C VAL A 218 13.96 -10.82 -2.57
N GLY A 219 13.95 -10.03 -1.50
CA GLY A 219 15.19 -9.57 -0.87
C GLY A 219 16.01 -10.71 -0.30
N GLY A 220 15.40 -11.75 0.27
CA GLY A 220 16.03 -12.97 0.73
C GLY A 220 16.58 -13.83 -0.41
N LEU A 221 15.77 -14.12 -1.45
CA LEU A 221 16.17 -14.90 -2.61
C LEU A 221 17.39 -14.31 -3.34
N THR A 222 17.48 -12.99 -3.38
CA THR A 222 18.59 -12.26 -4.02
C THR A 222 19.78 -11.98 -3.09
N ALA A 223 19.68 -12.36 -1.81
CA ALA A 223 20.76 -12.25 -0.82
C ALA A 223 21.71 -13.44 -0.83
N ARG A 224 22.83 -13.30 -0.10
CA ARG A 224 23.81 -14.39 0.16
C ARG A 224 24.06 -14.51 1.67
N GLY A 225 24.48 -15.70 2.08
CA GLY A 225 24.81 -16.01 3.49
C GLY A 225 23.61 -15.83 4.44
N TRP A 226 23.88 -15.40 5.66
CA TRP A 226 22.88 -15.24 6.73
C TRP A 226 21.74 -14.27 6.39
N ARG A 227 22.00 -13.27 5.52
CA ARG A 227 21.00 -12.32 5.04
C ARG A 227 19.91 -12.99 4.20
N LYS A 228 20.26 -14.03 3.44
CA LYS A 228 19.30 -14.87 2.73
C LYS A 228 18.39 -15.58 3.72
N LEU A 229 18.98 -16.17 4.75
CA LEU A 229 18.22 -16.91 5.77
C LEU A 229 17.21 -15.98 6.47
N ILE A 230 17.64 -14.81 6.95
CA ILE A 230 16.73 -13.86 7.60
C ILE A 230 15.56 -13.48 6.68
N GLY A 231 15.84 -13.07 5.44
CA GLY A 231 14.77 -12.68 4.51
C GLY A 231 13.78 -13.81 4.25
N LEU A 232 14.25 -15.03 4.03
CA LEU A 232 13.41 -16.19 3.78
C LEU A 232 12.62 -16.62 5.03
N THR A 233 13.23 -16.57 6.22
CA THR A 233 12.54 -16.85 7.48
C THR A 233 11.40 -15.86 7.72
N LEU A 234 11.66 -14.56 7.56
CA LEU A 234 10.62 -13.53 7.70
C LEU A 234 9.50 -13.73 6.68
N ALA A 235 9.84 -14.05 5.42
CA ALA A 235 8.84 -14.35 4.41
C ALA A 235 7.98 -15.56 4.77
N ALA A 236 8.59 -16.62 5.30
CA ALA A 236 7.88 -17.81 5.75
C ALA A 236 6.96 -17.51 6.95
N VAL A 237 7.43 -16.74 7.93
CA VAL A 237 6.60 -16.31 9.07
C VAL A 237 5.42 -15.47 8.59
N CYS A 238 5.64 -14.45 7.74
CA CYS A 238 4.56 -13.65 7.16
C CYS A 238 3.55 -14.52 6.41
N ALA A 239 4.00 -15.53 5.65
CA ALA A 239 3.11 -16.44 4.92
C ALA A 239 2.26 -17.28 5.87
N VAL A 240 2.85 -17.84 6.93
CA VAL A 240 2.11 -18.62 7.95
C VAL A 240 1.07 -17.74 8.64
N GLU A 241 1.45 -16.54 9.07
CA GLU A 241 0.53 -15.61 9.73
C GLU A 241 -0.60 -15.19 8.78
N MET A 242 -0.30 -14.89 7.51
CA MET A 242 -1.30 -14.54 6.50
C MET A 242 -2.32 -15.67 6.26
N VAL A 243 -1.87 -16.93 6.19
CA VAL A 243 -2.76 -18.08 6.08
C VAL A 243 -3.63 -18.22 7.35
N LYS A 244 -3.08 -17.96 8.53
CA LYS A 244 -3.82 -18.01 9.81
C LYS A 244 -4.88 -16.92 9.92
N ILE A 245 -4.64 -15.73 9.39
CA ILE A 245 -5.61 -14.62 9.35
C ILE A 245 -6.78 -14.93 8.42
N ARG A 246 -6.61 -15.76 7.41
CA ARG A 246 -7.65 -16.22 6.46
C ARG A 246 -8.37 -15.11 5.70
N VAL A 247 -7.69 -13.99 5.43
CA VAL A 247 -8.21 -12.90 4.59
C VAL A 247 -7.93 -13.22 3.14
N LEU A 248 -8.97 -13.54 2.38
CA LEU A 248 -8.85 -13.96 0.96
C LEU A 248 -8.18 -12.89 0.10
N ALA A 249 -8.49 -11.61 0.33
CA ALA A 249 -7.89 -10.49 -0.42
C ALA A 249 -6.35 -10.51 -0.37
N GLY A 250 -5.77 -10.80 0.80
CA GLY A 250 -4.33 -10.90 0.95
C GLY A 250 -3.73 -12.10 0.25
N LEU A 251 -4.38 -13.26 0.37
CA LEU A 251 -3.92 -14.47 -0.31
C LEU A 251 -3.93 -14.29 -1.83
N VAL A 252 -5.00 -13.71 -2.39
CA VAL A 252 -5.10 -13.36 -3.81
C VAL A 252 -4.06 -12.31 -4.19
N GLY A 253 -3.87 -11.27 -3.37
CA GLY A 253 -2.88 -10.22 -3.58
C GLY A 253 -1.46 -10.77 -3.70
N VAL A 254 -1.06 -11.66 -2.78
CA VAL A 254 0.27 -12.28 -2.82
C VAL A 254 0.37 -13.31 -3.94
N ALA A 255 -0.66 -14.11 -4.18
CA ALA A 255 -0.62 -15.11 -5.24
C ALA A 255 -0.55 -14.47 -6.64
N ALA A 256 -1.51 -13.62 -6.99
CA ALA A 256 -1.55 -12.99 -8.32
C ALA A 256 -0.43 -11.95 -8.50
N GLY A 257 -0.21 -11.07 -7.51
CA GLY A 257 0.89 -10.11 -7.53
C GLY A 257 2.27 -10.78 -7.49
N GLY A 258 2.39 -11.91 -6.78
CA GLY A 258 3.61 -12.72 -6.72
C GLY A 258 3.94 -13.36 -8.07
N VAL A 259 2.96 -13.93 -8.76
CA VAL A 259 3.11 -14.46 -10.14
C VAL A 259 3.57 -13.35 -11.08
N LEU A 260 2.91 -12.19 -11.06
CA LEU A 260 3.28 -11.05 -11.89
C LEU A 260 4.69 -10.55 -11.57
N SER A 261 5.04 -10.44 -10.28
CA SER A 261 6.38 -10.03 -9.85
C SER A 261 7.45 -11.02 -10.26
N ALA A 262 7.18 -12.33 -10.11
CA ALA A 262 8.08 -13.38 -10.55
C ALA A 262 8.30 -13.34 -12.05
N TRP A 263 7.24 -13.13 -12.84
CA TRP A 263 7.33 -12.99 -14.30
C TRP A 263 8.16 -11.77 -14.72
N ILE A 264 8.03 -10.63 -14.02
CA ILE A 264 8.83 -9.43 -14.28
C ILE A 264 10.30 -9.66 -13.91
N LEU A 265 10.57 -10.23 -12.73
CA LEU A 265 11.90 -10.35 -12.15
C LEU A 265 12.70 -11.54 -12.68
N ALA A 266 12.04 -12.59 -13.15
CA ALA A 266 12.72 -13.78 -13.63
C ALA A 266 13.61 -13.48 -14.85
N PRO A 267 14.86 -13.96 -14.86
CA PRO A 267 15.84 -13.72 -15.93
C PRO A 267 15.58 -14.62 -17.16
N PHE A 268 14.30 -14.94 -17.43
CA PHE A 268 13.94 -15.77 -18.56
C PHE A 268 14.06 -15.03 -19.90
N ARG A 269 14.44 -15.77 -20.96
CA ARG A 269 14.41 -15.30 -22.35
C ARG A 269 12.97 -14.89 -22.73
N ARG A 270 12.84 -13.93 -23.65
CA ARG A 270 11.53 -13.43 -24.12
C ARG A 270 10.60 -14.57 -24.58
N LYS A 271 11.15 -15.56 -25.32
CA LYS A 271 10.38 -16.75 -25.75
C LYS A 271 9.86 -17.56 -24.57
N THR A 272 10.72 -17.82 -23.56
CA THR A 272 10.32 -18.55 -22.34
C THR A 272 9.22 -17.82 -21.59
N LYS A 273 9.33 -16.48 -21.44
CA LYS A 273 8.25 -15.67 -20.84
C LYS A 273 6.94 -15.76 -21.60
N LEU A 274 7.02 -15.77 -22.94
CA LEU A 274 5.82 -15.95 -23.78
C LEU A 274 5.19 -17.33 -23.58
N TYR A 275 5.99 -18.41 -23.58
CA TYR A 275 5.46 -19.75 -23.33
C TYR A 275 4.85 -19.91 -21.94
N LEU A 276 5.48 -19.31 -20.91
CA LEU A 276 4.90 -19.30 -19.57
C LEU A 276 3.57 -18.53 -19.53
N LEU A 277 3.48 -17.38 -20.21
CA LEU A 277 2.23 -16.62 -20.31
C LEU A 277 1.13 -17.42 -21.01
N LEU A 278 1.46 -18.07 -22.13
CA LEU A 278 0.54 -18.95 -22.85
C LEU A 278 0.11 -20.13 -21.98
N GLY A 279 1.06 -20.77 -21.28
CA GLY A 279 0.76 -21.87 -20.35
C GLY A 279 -0.14 -21.44 -19.18
N LEU A 280 0.13 -20.30 -18.59
CA LEU A 280 -0.72 -19.72 -17.53
C LEU A 280 -2.10 -19.34 -18.09
N GLY A 281 -2.16 -18.78 -19.30
CA GLY A 281 -3.42 -18.47 -19.99
C GLY A 281 -4.26 -19.72 -20.26
N LEU A 282 -3.63 -20.78 -20.77
CA LEU A 282 -4.29 -22.07 -21.01
C LEU A 282 -4.75 -22.72 -19.69
N ALA A 283 -3.90 -22.72 -18.66
CA ALA A 283 -4.29 -23.25 -17.35
C ALA A 283 -5.44 -22.44 -16.72
N GLY A 284 -5.42 -21.12 -16.87
CA GLY A 284 -6.52 -20.25 -16.46
C GLY A 284 -7.81 -20.54 -17.21
N ALA A 285 -7.73 -20.67 -18.55
CA ALA A 285 -8.88 -21.02 -19.38
C ALA A 285 -9.44 -22.41 -19.04
N ALA A 286 -8.57 -23.41 -18.82
CA ALA A 286 -8.98 -24.74 -18.37
C ALA A 286 -9.65 -24.67 -16.98
N GLY A 287 -9.09 -23.92 -16.04
CA GLY A 287 -9.70 -23.70 -14.73
C GLY A 287 -11.08 -23.05 -14.81
N LEU A 288 -11.25 -22.03 -15.68
CA LEU A 288 -12.55 -21.40 -15.93
C LEU A 288 -13.53 -22.37 -16.60
N ALA A 289 -13.08 -23.22 -17.52
CA ALA A 289 -13.93 -24.24 -18.14
C ALA A 289 -14.40 -25.30 -17.12
N VAL A 290 -13.52 -25.71 -16.20
CA VAL A 290 -13.91 -26.60 -15.09
C VAL A 290 -14.94 -25.92 -14.18
N LEU A 291 -14.73 -24.65 -13.82
CA LEU A 291 -15.67 -23.87 -13.00
C LEU A 291 -16.98 -23.59 -13.74
N TRP A 292 -16.97 -23.49 -15.06
CA TRP A 292 -18.19 -23.41 -15.85
C TRP A 292 -18.99 -24.71 -15.80
N GLY A 293 -18.31 -25.86 -15.94
CA GLY A 293 -18.97 -27.18 -15.98
C GLY A 293 -19.34 -27.75 -14.62
N PHE A 294 -18.67 -27.34 -13.55
CA PHE A 294 -18.80 -27.94 -12.23
C PHE A 294 -18.95 -26.91 -11.13
N ASP A 295 -20.01 -27.04 -10.34
CA ASP A 295 -20.18 -26.26 -9.11
C ASP A 295 -19.34 -26.88 -7.97
N LEU A 296 -18.21 -26.24 -7.66
CA LEU A 296 -17.30 -26.71 -6.64
C LEU A 296 -17.71 -26.19 -5.25
N LYS A 297 -17.73 -27.07 -4.24
CA LYS A 297 -18.19 -26.79 -2.87
C LYS A 297 -17.50 -25.62 -2.14
N PRO A 298 -16.18 -25.31 -2.28
CA PRO A 298 -15.57 -24.16 -1.61
C PRO A 298 -16.25 -22.86 -2.04
N LYS A 299 -16.73 -22.08 -1.04
CA LYS A 299 -17.55 -20.88 -1.27
C LYS A 299 -16.99 -19.93 -2.34
N PRO A 300 -15.68 -19.58 -2.39
CA PRO A 300 -15.17 -18.68 -3.43
C PRO A 300 -15.26 -19.26 -4.86
N LEU A 301 -15.15 -20.59 -5.01
CA LEU A 301 -15.26 -21.28 -6.30
C LEU A 301 -16.71 -21.39 -6.75
N HIS A 302 -17.63 -21.67 -5.81
CA HIS A 302 -19.06 -21.60 -6.05
C HIS A 302 -19.51 -20.19 -6.46
N GLU A 303 -19.08 -19.14 -5.76
CA GLU A 303 -19.38 -17.76 -6.11
C GLU A 303 -18.87 -17.44 -7.54
N LEU A 304 -17.68 -17.91 -7.91
CA LEU A 304 -17.13 -17.72 -9.25
C LEU A 304 -17.91 -18.53 -10.32
N HIS A 305 -18.34 -19.77 -10.01
CA HIS A 305 -19.24 -20.54 -10.87
C HIS A 305 -20.54 -19.77 -11.15
N GLU A 306 -21.19 -19.24 -10.11
CA GLU A 306 -22.41 -18.45 -10.26
C GLU A 306 -22.20 -17.19 -11.11
N ILE A 307 -21.09 -16.46 -10.89
CA ILE A 307 -20.71 -15.28 -11.68
C ILE A 307 -20.52 -15.64 -13.15
N LEU A 308 -19.84 -16.74 -13.45
CA LEU A 308 -19.64 -17.21 -14.83
C LEU A 308 -20.97 -17.51 -15.53
N HIS A 309 -22.00 -17.95 -14.79
CA HIS A 309 -23.34 -18.20 -15.31
C HIS A 309 -24.25 -16.96 -15.30
N GLY A 310 -23.70 -15.76 -15.01
CA GLY A 310 -24.47 -14.52 -14.95
C GLY A 310 -25.38 -14.38 -13.74
N ARG A 311 -25.25 -15.27 -12.74
CA ARG A 311 -26.03 -15.25 -11.50
C ARG A 311 -25.28 -14.48 -10.43
N PHE A 312 -25.59 -13.20 -10.31
CA PHE A 312 -24.95 -12.29 -9.33
C PHE A 312 -25.76 -12.23 -8.04
N SER A 313 -25.09 -12.25 -6.89
CA SER A 313 -25.70 -12.07 -5.60
C SER A 313 -24.95 -11.01 -4.78
N ASP A 314 -25.69 -10.16 -4.10
CA ASP A 314 -25.16 -9.14 -3.19
C ASP A 314 -24.32 -9.76 -2.03
N LYS A 315 -24.49 -11.05 -1.75
CA LYS A 315 -23.73 -11.77 -0.73
C LYS A 315 -22.32 -12.18 -1.17
N PHE A 316 -22.03 -12.11 -2.48
CA PHE A 316 -20.74 -12.55 -3.03
C PHE A 316 -19.60 -11.61 -2.60
N GLY A 317 -18.38 -12.18 -2.56
CA GLY A 317 -17.21 -11.45 -2.09
C GLY A 317 -17.35 -10.95 -0.65
N THR A 318 -18.08 -11.66 0.21
CA THR A 318 -18.41 -11.22 1.58
C THR A 318 -19.18 -9.91 1.65
N GLY A 319 -20.06 -9.66 0.66
CA GLY A 319 -20.88 -8.45 0.55
C GLY A 319 -20.25 -7.33 -0.28
N ARG A 320 -19.06 -7.54 -0.88
CA ARG A 320 -18.43 -6.53 -1.74
C ARG A 320 -19.27 -6.23 -2.98
N PHE A 321 -19.94 -7.23 -3.57
CA PHE A 321 -20.85 -7.03 -4.69
C PHE A 321 -21.98 -6.06 -4.36
N PHE A 322 -22.58 -6.17 -3.18
CA PHE A 322 -23.58 -5.22 -2.68
C PHE A 322 -23.03 -3.79 -2.62
N ILE A 323 -21.82 -3.61 -2.07
CA ILE A 323 -21.17 -2.30 -1.96
C ILE A 323 -20.88 -1.74 -3.34
N TRP A 324 -20.25 -2.54 -4.20
CA TRP A 324 -19.83 -2.10 -5.55
C TRP A 324 -21.02 -1.73 -6.43
N ARG A 325 -22.09 -2.52 -6.40
CA ARG A 325 -23.31 -2.21 -7.16
C ARG A 325 -23.87 -0.85 -6.77
N GLN A 326 -24.09 -0.61 -5.49
CA GLN A 326 -24.64 0.68 -5.01
C GLN A 326 -23.74 1.87 -5.37
N MET A 327 -22.42 1.70 -5.26
CA MET A 327 -21.49 2.77 -5.62
C MET A 327 -21.49 3.04 -7.12
N LEU A 328 -21.42 1.99 -7.96
CA LEU A 328 -21.38 2.10 -9.41
C LEU A 328 -22.67 2.74 -9.97
N GLU A 329 -23.85 2.41 -9.42
CA GLU A 329 -25.12 3.00 -9.79
C GLU A 329 -25.16 4.54 -9.57
N ARG A 330 -24.36 5.04 -8.62
CA ARG A 330 -24.31 6.47 -8.27
C ARG A 330 -23.17 7.25 -8.93
N VAL A 331 -22.17 6.55 -9.50
CA VAL A 331 -21.02 7.18 -10.18
C VAL A 331 -21.45 8.10 -11.34
N PRO A 332 -22.42 7.73 -12.24
CA PRO A 332 -22.74 8.57 -13.40
C PRO A 332 -23.12 10.00 -13.06
N GLY A 333 -23.84 10.23 -11.95
CA GLY A 333 -24.23 11.55 -11.50
C GLY A 333 -23.08 12.43 -10.98
N ARG A 334 -21.88 11.85 -10.75
CA ARG A 334 -20.71 12.55 -10.20
C ARG A 334 -19.40 12.04 -10.79
N LEU A 335 -19.43 11.65 -12.05
CA LEU A 335 -18.34 10.92 -12.71
C LEU A 335 -17.00 11.66 -12.64
N LEU A 336 -16.94 12.96 -12.92
CA LEU A 336 -15.67 13.68 -13.07
C LEU A 336 -14.95 13.93 -11.75
N PHE A 337 -15.67 14.33 -10.69
CA PHE A 337 -15.09 14.78 -9.43
C PHE A 337 -15.57 14.02 -8.20
N GLY A 338 -16.45 13.03 -8.36
CA GLY A 338 -16.92 12.19 -7.25
C GLY A 338 -17.75 12.93 -6.20
N THR A 339 -17.77 12.36 -4.99
CA THR A 339 -18.56 12.85 -3.84
C THR A 339 -17.75 13.71 -2.86
N GLY A 340 -16.45 13.69 -2.97
CA GLY A 340 -15.48 14.24 -2.03
C GLY A 340 -14.69 13.14 -1.31
N PRO A 341 -13.38 13.36 -1.02
CA PRO A 341 -12.56 12.41 -0.26
C PRO A 341 -13.20 12.04 1.08
N ASP A 342 -13.15 10.76 1.44
CA ASP A 342 -13.64 10.19 2.71
C ASP A 342 -15.13 10.50 3.04
N THR A 343 -15.99 10.70 2.02
CA THR A 343 -17.41 11.06 2.21
C THR A 343 -18.38 9.91 1.98
N VAL A 344 -17.91 8.66 1.79
CA VAL A 344 -18.78 7.49 1.50
C VAL A 344 -19.94 7.38 2.50
N ARG A 345 -19.65 7.54 3.79
CA ARG A 345 -20.64 7.41 4.86
C ARG A 345 -21.78 8.42 4.77
N GLN A 346 -21.53 9.59 4.21
CA GLN A 346 -22.49 10.69 4.08
C GLN A 346 -23.40 10.53 2.87
N THR A 347 -23.04 9.69 1.90
CA THR A 347 -23.75 9.56 0.62
C THR A 347 -25.06 8.78 0.70
N GLY A 348 -25.45 8.29 1.89
CA GLY A 348 -26.71 7.57 2.09
C GLY A 348 -26.78 6.23 1.37
N LEU A 349 -25.65 5.50 1.27
CA LEU A 349 -25.65 4.10 0.85
C LEU A 349 -26.39 3.25 1.88
N ASP A 350 -27.12 2.23 1.39
CA ASP A 350 -27.84 1.33 2.26
C ASP A 350 -26.86 0.62 3.21
N PRO A 351 -27.25 0.46 4.48
CA PRO A 351 -26.36 -0.15 5.46
C PRO A 351 -26.12 -1.62 5.14
N PHE A 352 -24.91 -2.08 5.39
CA PHE A 352 -24.58 -3.50 5.29
C PHE A 352 -25.18 -4.26 6.45
N THR A 353 -26.06 -5.23 6.16
CA THR A 353 -26.71 -6.06 7.16
C THR A 353 -26.09 -7.45 7.20
N ARG A 354 -25.80 -7.96 8.40
CA ARG A 354 -25.38 -9.33 8.61
C ARG A 354 -26.43 -10.09 9.38
N TYR A 355 -26.74 -11.27 8.90
CA TYR A 355 -27.63 -12.23 9.57
C TYR A 355 -26.82 -13.45 10.04
N ASN A 356 -27.20 -14.03 11.18
CA ASN A 356 -26.65 -15.32 11.64
C ASN A 356 -27.28 -16.48 10.85
N ALA A 357 -26.84 -17.72 11.15
CA ALA A 357 -27.39 -18.92 10.53
C ALA A 357 -28.89 -19.15 10.82
N ALA A 358 -29.43 -18.54 11.88
CA ALA A 358 -30.85 -18.59 12.28
C ALA A 358 -31.68 -17.44 11.62
N GLY A 359 -31.10 -16.68 10.67
CA GLY A 359 -31.79 -15.57 10.01
C GLY A 359 -31.99 -14.31 10.87
N GLN A 360 -31.39 -14.23 12.06
CA GLN A 360 -31.50 -13.07 12.94
C GLN A 360 -30.45 -12.01 12.56
N LEU A 361 -30.88 -10.74 12.58
CA LEU A 361 -30.00 -9.60 12.33
C LEU A 361 -28.92 -9.50 13.41
N VAL A 362 -27.64 -9.63 13.02
CA VAL A 362 -26.49 -9.62 13.93
C VAL A 362 -25.78 -8.29 13.95
N ALA A 363 -25.73 -7.61 12.80
CA ALA A 363 -25.06 -6.32 12.67
C ALA A 363 -25.68 -5.47 11.55
N VAL A 364 -25.72 -4.18 11.79
CA VAL A 364 -26.02 -3.15 10.79
C VAL A 364 -24.85 -2.19 10.81
N GLY A 365 -24.11 -2.11 9.70
CA GLY A 365 -22.96 -1.23 9.57
C GLY A 365 -23.15 -0.23 8.45
N ARG A 366 -22.94 1.06 8.72
CA ARG A 366 -22.89 2.08 7.66
C ARG A 366 -21.64 1.87 6.82
N LEU A 367 -21.79 1.94 5.51
CA LEU A 367 -20.67 1.82 4.58
C LEU A 367 -19.79 3.08 4.66
N SER A 368 -18.49 2.88 4.81
CA SER A 368 -17.50 3.97 4.83
C SER A 368 -16.38 3.77 3.82
N ASN A 369 -16.35 2.61 3.12
CA ASN A 369 -15.28 2.28 2.18
C ASN A 369 -15.77 1.31 1.10
N ALA A 370 -15.21 1.43 -0.11
CA ALA A 370 -15.55 0.58 -1.25
C ALA A 370 -14.96 -0.84 -1.17
N HIS A 371 -14.01 -1.10 -0.29
CA HIS A 371 -13.20 -2.33 -0.30
C HIS A 371 -12.55 -2.62 -1.68
N CYS A 372 -12.24 -1.57 -2.43
CA CYS A 372 -11.59 -1.61 -3.73
C CYS A 372 -10.99 -0.23 -3.99
N LEU A 373 -9.68 -0.10 -3.98
CA LEU A 373 -9.00 1.20 -4.09
C LEU A 373 -9.38 1.98 -5.37
N PRO A 374 -9.38 1.38 -6.59
CA PRO A 374 -9.81 2.12 -7.78
C PRO A 374 -11.24 2.62 -7.69
N LEU A 375 -12.17 1.82 -7.17
CA LEU A 375 -13.57 2.22 -7.00
C LEU A 375 -13.72 3.29 -5.91
N GLN A 376 -12.94 3.20 -4.83
CA GLN A 376 -12.90 4.24 -3.79
C GLN A 376 -12.48 5.59 -4.38
N ILE A 377 -11.40 5.62 -5.18
CA ILE A 377 -10.94 6.84 -5.84
C ILE A 377 -11.99 7.34 -6.83
N LEU A 378 -12.55 6.46 -7.66
CA LEU A 378 -13.58 6.83 -8.64
C LEU A 378 -14.82 7.45 -7.97
N TYR A 379 -15.30 6.82 -6.91
CA TYR A 379 -16.51 7.24 -6.21
C TYR A 379 -16.31 8.54 -5.43
N CYS A 380 -15.21 8.64 -4.68
CA CYS A 380 -14.91 9.78 -3.82
C CYS A 380 -14.29 10.95 -4.59
N ASN A 381 -13.30 10.69 -5.44
CA ASN A 381 -12.47 11.73 -6.04
C ASN A 381 -12.74 11.91 -7.55
N GLY A 382 -13.51 10.99 -8.16
CA GLY A 382 -13.89 11.04 -9.56
C GLY A 382 -12.90 10.44 -10.55
N LEU A 383 -13.34 10.37 -11.81
CA LEU A 383 -12.60 9.75 -12.91
C LEU A 383 -11.26 10.45 -13.19
N LEU A 384 -11.21 11.78 -13.11
CA LEU A 384 -9.97 12.54 -13.37
C LEU A 384 -8.90 12.21 -12.33
N SER A 385 -9.28 12.08 -11.05
CA SER A 385 -8.38 11.64 -10.00
C SER A 385 -7.92 10.20 -10.22
N LEU A 386 -8.82 9.30 -10.60
CA LEU A 386 -8.47 7.90 -10.89
C LEU A 386 -7.47 7.80 -12.05
N LEU A 387 -7.69 8.52 -13.14
CA LEU A 387 -6.78 8.53 -14.28
C LEU A 387 -5.41 9.11 -13.92
N ALA A 388 -5.38 10.20 -13.14
CA ALA A 388 -4.13 10.77 -12.65
C ALA A 388 -3.39 9.81 -11.71
N TRP A 389 -4.10 9.13 -10.80
CA TRP A 389 -3.51 8.12 -9.91
C TRP A 389 -2.95 6.93 -10.70
N LEU A 390 -3.69 6.40 -11.68
CA LEU A 390 -3.22 5.33 -12.56
C LEU A 390 -2.01 5.78 -13.40
N GLY A 391 -2.02 7.01 -13.90
CA GLY A 391 -0.90 7.63 -14.60
C GLY A 391 0.35 7.70 -13.74
N MET A 392 0.22 8.11 -12.47
CA MET A 392 1.31 8.14 -11.49
C MET A 392 1.89 6.74 -11.25
N VAL A 393 1.04 5.78 -10.91
CA VAL A 393 1.44 4.39 -10.64
C VAL A 393 2.10 3.76 -11.88
N GLY A 394 1.49 3.93 -13.06
CA GLY A 394 2.01 3.43 -14.33
C GLY A 394 3.36 4.05 -14.69
N SER A 395 3.52 5.36 -14.49
CA SER A 395 4.78 6.07 -14.75
C SER A 395 5.94 5.63 -13.84
N VAL A 396 5.65 5.02 -12.69
CA VAL A 396 6.67 4.42 -11.84
C VAL A 396 6.88 2.95 -12.17
N LEU A 397 5.81 2.15 -12.19
CA LEU A 397 5.93 0.70 -12.25
C LEU A 397 6.27 0.18 -13.66
N VAL A 398 5.81 0.82 -14.75
CA VAL A 398 6.12 0.35 -16.10
C VAL A 398 7.61 0.49 -16.42
N PRO A 399 8.27 1.66 -16.26
CA PRO A 399 9.70 1.78 -16.47
C PRO A 399 10.51 0.91 -15.49
N TRP A 400 10.04 0.75 -14.23
CA TRP A 400 10.66 -0.16 -13.29
C TRP A 400 10.59 -1.62 -13.79
N ALA A 401 9.43 -2.06 -14.27
CA ALA A 401 9.25 -3.43 -14.77
C ALA A 401 10.15 -3.72 -15.99
N LEU A 402 10.26 -2.77 -16.91
CA LEU A 402 11.05 -2.89 -18.15
C LEU A 402 12.57 -2.81 -17.90
N ARG A 403 13.02 -2.26 -16.78
CA ARG A 403 14.44 -2.14 -16.45
C ARG A 403 15.06 -3.51 -16.22
N LYS A 404 16.15 -3.84 -16.94
CA LYS A 404 16.83 -5.14 -16.85
C LYS A 404 17.58 -5.31 -15.52
N ASN A 405 18.37 -4.32 -15.13
CA ASN A 405 19.22 -4.37 -13.94
C ASN A 405 18.56 -3.59 -12.79
N LYS A 406 17.97 -4.31 -11.86
CA LYS A 406 17.36 -3.77 -10.63
C LYS A 406 18.29 -4.07 -9.44
N SER A 407 18.43 -3.09 -8.54
CA SER A 407 19.08 -3.39 -7.24
C SER A 407 18.21 -4.38 -6.45
N ARG A 408 18.81 -5.09 -5.49
CA ARG A 408 18.09 -6.01 -4.61
C ARG A 408 16.90 -5.31 -3.93
N ALA A 409 17.17 -4.14 -3.37
CA ALA A 409 16.14 -3.37 -2.67
C ALA A 409 15.03 -2.91 -3.63
N SER A 410 15.39 -2.47 -4.83
CA SER A 410 14.43 -2.07 -5.87
C SER A 410 13.55 -3.25 -6.31
N ALA A 411 14.15 -4.41 -6.55
CA ALA A 411 13.40 -5.62 -6.93
C ALA A 411 12.43 -6.04 -5.82
N ALA A 412 12.88 -6.04 -4.57
CA ALA A 412 12.08 -6.40 -3.41
C ALA A 412 10.91 -5.43 -3.20
N ILE A 413 11.18 -4.12 -3.18
CA ILE A 413 10.14 -3.08 -2.99
C ILE A 413 9.12 -3.11 -4.13
N GLY A 414 9.56 -3.23 -5.38
CA GLY A 414 8.66 -3.30 -6.53
C GLY A 414 7.73 -4.51 -6.47
N ALA A 415 8.24 -5.69 -6.09
CA ALA A 415 7.41 -6.87 -5.87
C ALA A 415 6.38 -6.65 -4.76
N GLY A 416 6.79 -6.02 -3.65
CA GLY A 416 5.89 -5.67 -2.56
C GLY A 416 4.77 -4.74 -3.00
N ILE A 417 5.08 -3.67 -3.75
CA ILE A 417 4.09 -2.72 -4.27
C ILE A 417 3.08 -3.43 -5.20
N ILE A 418 3.54 -4.31 -6.10
CA ILE A 418 2.65 -5.04 -7.00
C ILE A 418 1.68 -5.92 -6.21
N CYS A 419 2.17 -6.69 -5.24
CA CYS A 419 1.30 -7.54 -4.42
C CYS A 419 0.34 -6.69 -3.55
N PHE A 420 0.81 -5.57 -3.00
CA PHE A 420 -0.04 -4.63 -2.26
C PHE A 420 -1.17 -4.08 -3.14
N LEU A 421 -0.85 -3.60 -4.35
CA LEU A 421 -1.86 -3.07 -5.29
C LEU A 421 -2.88 -4.14 -5.70
N THR A 422 -2.44 -5.39 -5.89
CA THR A 422 -3.35 -6.49 -6.19
C THR A 422 -4.27 -6.80 -5.01
N ASN A 423 -3.76 -6.75 -3.78
CA ASN A 423 -4.58 -6.84 -2.56
C ASN A 423 -5.60 -5.70 -2.49
N MET A 424 -5.20 -4.46 -2.81
CA MET A 424 -6.04 -3.28 -2.72
C MET A 424 -7.21 -3.25 -3.71
N LEU A 425 -7.27 -4.18 -4.67
CA LEU A 425 -8.48 -4.42 -5.47
C LEU A 425 -9.63 -5.00 -4.64
N PHE A 426 -9.33 -5.56 -3.46
CA PHE A 426 -10.30 -6.22 -2.60
C PHE A 426 -10.19 -5.81 -1.12
N CYS A 427 -9.44 -4.77 -0.80
CA CYS A 427 -9.16 -4.33 0.57
C CYS A 427 -9.63 -2.90 0.82
N ILE A 428 -9.83 -2.56 2.08
CA ILE A 428 -10.16 -1.20 2.52
C ILE A 428 -8.95 -0.28 2.38
N THR A 429 -9.19 0.98 2.00
CA THR A 429 -8.21 2.04 2.12
C THR A 429 -8.24 2.62 3.53
N SER A 430 -7.08 2.98 4.06
CA SER A 430 -6.98 3.61 5.38
C SER A 430 -5.64 4.31 5.54
N VAL A 431 -5.65 5.42 6.26
CA VAL A 431 -4.42 6.11 6.68
C VAL A 431 -3.41 5.18 7.35
N ILE A 432 -3.85 4.05 7.91
CA ILE A 432 -2.97 3.09 8.59
C ILE A 432 -1.99 2.40 7.63
N ILE A 433 -2.36 2.20 6.35
CA ILE A 433 -1.56 1.43 5.38
C ILE A 433 -1.12 2.24 4.16
N MET A 434 -1.92 3.22 3.73
CA MET A 434 -1.64 3.97 2.49
C MET A 434 -0.31 4.72 2.50
N PRO A 435 0.18 5.30 3.63
CA PRO A 435 1.49 5.95 3.65
C PRO A 435 2.65 5.04 3.26
N PHE A 436 2.59 3.74 3.56
CA PHE A 436 3.60 2.79 3.11
C PHE A 436 3.67 2.74 1.57
N PHE A 437 2.50 2.61 0.93
CA PHE A 437 2.43 2.58 -0.53
C PHE A 437 3.05 3.83 -1.16
N TRP A 438 2.63 5.02 -0.71
CA TRP A 438 3.12 6.28 -1.26
C TRP A 438 4.62 6.48 -1.06
N CYS A 439 5.14 6.16 0.12
CA CYS A 439 6.56 6.28 0.42
C CYS A 439 7.42 5.28 -0.36
N PHE A 440 7.02 4.00 -0.44
CA PHE A 440 7.76 3.01 -1.23
C PHE A 440 7.70 3.30 -2.74
N LEU A 441 6.55 3.77 -3.24
CA LEU A 441 6.43 4.20 -4.63
C LEU A 441 7.34 5.41 -4.92
N GLY A 442 7.43 6.36 -3.98
CA GLY A 442 8.35 7.48 -4.03
C GLY A 442 9.82 7.07 -4.12
N LEU A 443 10.25 6.03 -3.37
CA LEU A 443 11.59 5.48 -3.47
C LEU A 443 11.88 4.90 -4.86
N LEU A 444 10.94 4.14 -5.46
CA LEU A 444 11.10 3.60 -6.82
C LEU A 444 11.17 4.71 -7.87
N ASN A 445 10.34 5.75 -7.73
CA ASN A 445 10.39 6.91 -8.62
C ASN A 445 11.71 7.66 -8.47
N GLY A 446 12.19 7.85 -7.25
CA GLY A 446 13.46 8.49 -6.96
C GLY A 446 14.66 7.74 -7.55
N GLU A 447 14.62 6.40 -7.59
CA GLU A 447 15.64 5.60 -8.30
C GLU A 447 15.66 5.89 -9.81
N GLN A 448 14.51 6.21 -10.40
CA GLN A 448 14.43 6.56 -11.83
C GLN A 448 14.94 7.97 -12.11
N ILE A 449 14.60 8.93 -11.25
CA ILE A 449 15.04 10.32 -11.37
C ILE A 449 16.57 10.44 -11.15
N ASN A 450 17.08 9.69 -10.18
CA ASN A 450 18.46 9.80 -9.71
C ASN A 450 19.40 8.70 -10.29
N LYS A 451 19.15 8.26 -11.52
CA LYS A 451 19.91 7.18 -12.19
C LYS A 451 21.43 7.39 -12.23
N ASP A 452 21.84 8.66 -12.26
CA ASP A 452 23.27 9.05 -12.39
C ASP A 452 23.99 9.14 -11.03
N MET A 453 23.31 8.89 -9.92
CA MET A 453 23.99 8.83 -8.61
C MET A 453 24.70 7.47 -8.46
N PRO A 454 25.99 7.46 -8.04
CA PRO A 454 26.75 6.21 -7.90
C PRO A 454 26.05 5.23 -6.95
N PRO A 455 26.15 3.92 -7.22
CA PRO A 455 25.67 2.90 -6.30
C PRO A 455 26.45 2.96 -4.98
N GLU A 456 25.77 2.75 -3.86
CA GLU A 456 26.39 2.57 -2.54
C GLU A 456 27.04 1.20 -2.40
#